data_4a155236700e08555e57beb605d384d2
#
_entry.id   4a155236700e08555e57beb605d384d2
#
_cell.length_a   1.000
_cell.length_b   1.000
_cell.length_c   1.000
_cell.angle_alpha   90.00
_cell.angle_beta   90.00
_cell.angle_gamma   90.00
#
_symmetry.space_group_name_H-M   'P 1'
#
loop_
_entity.id
_entity.type
_entity.pdbx_description
1 polymer ?
#
loop_
_entity_poly.entity_id
_entity_poly.type
_entity_poly.pdbx_seq_one_letter_code
_entity_poly.pdbx_strand_id
1 'polypeptide(L)'
;MELLEGLINNKIFMSAVMGWLTAQVLKVIIYAIINREFKLERFVGSGGMPSSHSATVCALVTATILQYGTSSFEFAIAGVFAIIVMYDARGVRLETGKQAEAINQLFELLTDQKVEPVVKLKELVGHTPLQVLVGGILGVIVALLM
;
A
#
# COMPACT_ATOMS: atom_id res chain seq x y z
N MET A 1 27.66 -12.95 1.64
CA MET A 1 27.43 -12.70 0.20
C MET A 1 26.31 -13.59 -0.35
N GLU A 2 26.35 -14.90 -0.09
CA GLU A 2 25.33 -15.87 -0.59
C GLU A 2 23.87 -15.51 -0.26
N LEU A 3 23.59 -14.98 0.92
CA LEU A 3 22.24 -14.63 1.36
C LEU A 3 21.66 -13.44 0.57
N LEU A 4 22.48 -12.43 0.30
CA LEU A 4 22.11 -11.28 -0.51
C LEU A 4 21.90 -11.66 -1.99
N GLU A 5 22.78 -12.50 -2.52
CA GLU A 5 22.64 -13.03 -3.89
C GLU A 5 21.38 -13.87 -4.02
N GLY A 6 21.05 -14.69 -3.01
CA GLY A 6 19.80 -15.46 -2.98
C GLY A 6 18.54 -14.58 -3.00
N LEU A 7 18.55 -13.47 -2.27
CA LEU A 7 17.43 -12.53 -2.26
C LEU A 7 17.27 -11.80 -3.59
N ILE A 8 18.38 -11.33 -4.17
CA ILE A 8 18.36 -10.58 -5.45
C ILE A 8 17.95 -11.50 -6.61
N ASN A 9 18.38 -12.76 -6.57
CA ASN A 9 18.05 -13.74 -7.61
C ASN A 9 16.65 -14.35 -7.45
N ASN A 10 15.97 -14.11 -6.33
CA ASN A 10 14.60 -14.57 -6.14
C ASN A 10 13.63 -13.64 -6.89
N LYS A 11 13.24 -14.07 -8.09
CA LYS A 11 12.33 -13.29 -8.97
C LYS A 11 11.00 -12.97 -8.31
N ILE A 12 10.45 -13.87 -7.50
CA ILE A 12 9.17 -13.66 -6.82
C ILE A 12 9.30 -12.53 -5.80
N PHE A 13 10.33 -12.60 -4.95
CA PHE A 13 10.62 -11.58 -3.96
C PHE A 13 10.90 -10.22 -4.62
N MET A 14 11.74 -10.20 -5.66
CA MET A 14 12.09 -8.97 -6.36
C MET A 14 10.90 -8.36 -7.09
N SER A 15 9.99 -9.17 -7.66
CA SER A 15 8.74 -8.66 -8.24
C SER A 15 7.87 -7.95 -7.21
N ALA A 16 7.74 -8.50 -6.00
CA ALA A 16 7.00 -7.87 -4.92
C ALA A 16 7.65 -6.55 -4.47
N VAL A 17 8.99 -6.51 -4.31
CA VAL A 17 9.74 -5.30 -3.97
C VAL A 17 9.61 -4.23 -5.06
N MET A 18 9.71 -4.61 -6.33
CA MET A 18 9.55 -3.68 -7.44
C MET A 18 8.11 -3.18 -7.58
N GLY A 19 7.11 -4.01 -7.30
CA GLY A 19 5.71 -3.60 -7.22
C GLY A 19 5.50 -2.53 -6.14
N TRP A 20 6.06 -2.74 -4.95
CA TRP A 20 6.05 -1.77 -3.87
C TRP A 20 6.74 -0.46 -4.26
N LEU A 21 7.97 -0.53 -4.76
CA LEU A 21 8.78 0.63 -5.11
C LEU A 21 8.11 1.47 -6.20
N THR A 22 7.63 0.82 -7.27
CA THR A 22 6.92 1.49 -8.37
C THR A 22 5.66 2.20 -7.86
N ALA A 23 4.89 1.57 -6.99
CA ALA A 23 3.71 2.20 -6.40
C ALA A 23 4.08 3.41 -5.53
N GLN A 24 5.17 3.35 -4.75
CA GLN A 24 5.63 4.48 -3.95
C GLN A 24 6.09 5.65 -4.80
N VAL A 25 6.87 5.38 -5.84
CA VAL A 25 7.32 6.42 -6.79
C VAL A 25 6.13 7.09 -7.47
N LEU A 26 5.20 6.30 -8.03
CA LEU A 26 3.99 6.83 -8.67
C LEU A 26 3.14 7.65 -7.70
N LYS A 27 3.02 7.23 -6.46
CA LYS A 27 2.28 7.97 -5.42
C LYS A 27 2.85 9.37 -5.21
N VAL A 28 4.17 9.49 -5.12
CA VAL A 28 4.84 10.80 -4.97
C VAL A 28 4.64 11.67 -6.20
N ILE A 29 4.77 11.10 -7.39
CA ILE A 29 4.58 11.81 -8.66
C ILE A 29 3.13 12.32 -8.77
N ILE A 30 2.14 11.45 -8.54
CA ILE A 30 0.72 11.82 -8.60
C ILE A 30 0.40 12.91 -7.58
N TYR A 31 0.92 12.78 -6.35
CA TYR A 31 0.73 13.80 -5.31
C TYR A 31 1.33 15.14 -5.73
N ALA A 32 2.56 15.13 -6.26
CA ALA A 32 3.25 16.35 -6.70
C ALA A 32 2.49 17.06 -7.84
N ILE A 33 1.93 16.30 -8.78
CA ILE A 33 1.14 16.86 -9.90
C ILE A 33 -0.17 17.49 -9.40
N ILE A 34 -0.90 16.77 -8.53
CA ILE A 34 -2.22 17.22 -8.06
C ILE A 34 -2.10 18.43 -7.13
N ASN A 35 -1.15 18.37 -6.18
CA ASN A 35 -1.04 19.39 -5.13
C ASN A 35 -0.01 20.49 -5.48
N ARG A 36 0.71 20.36 -6.59
CA ARG A 36 1.81 21.26 -7.00
C ARG A 36 2.87 21.45 -5.91
N GLU A 37 3.03 20.43 -5.05
CA GLU A 37 3.94 20.43 -3.92
C GLU A 37 4.64 19.07 -3.82
N PHE A 38 5.98 19.10 -3.63
CA PHE A 38 6.79 17.89 -3.48
C PHE A 38 7.05 17.62 -2.00
N LYS A 39 6.53 16.49 -1.45
CA LYS A 39 6.74 16.06 -0.06
C LYS A 39 7.39 14.70 0.00
N LEU A 40 8.64 14.64 0.48
CA LEU A 40 9.39 13.39 0.67
C LEU A 40 8.70 12.43 1.68
N GLU A 41 7.96 12.97 2.65
CA GLU A 41 7.19 12.17 3.61
C GLU A 41 6.19 11.22 2.93
N ARG A 42 5.77 11.50 1.71
CA ARG A 42 4.87 10.65 0.94
C ARG A 42 5.50 9.35 0.46
N PHE A 43 6.85 9.25 0.42
CA PHE A 43 7.54 8.00 0.12
C PHE A 43 7.31 6.91 1.18
N VAL A 44 7.12 7.29 2.43
CA VAL A 44 6.90 6.36 3.56
C VAL A 44 5.45 6.40 4.04
N GLY A 45 4.65 7.35 3.55
CA GLY A 45 3.27 7.57 4.00
C GLY A 45 2.31 6.45 3.57
N SER A 46 1.44 6.03 4.50
CA SER A 46 0.24 5.22 4.20
C SER A 46 -0.83 6.11 3.55
N GLY A 47 -1.65 5.52 2.69
CA GLY A 47 -2.70 6.23 1.95
C GLY A 47 -2.22 6.81 0.61
N GLY A 48 -3.17 7.30 -0.20
CA GLY A 48 -2.91 7.79 -1.57
C GLY A 48 -2.95 6.71 -2.65
N MET A 49 -2.92 7.14 -3.90
CA MET A 49 -3.05 6.29 -5.10
C MET A 49 -1.70 6.21 -5.83
N PRO A 50 -1.29 5.03 -6.30
CA PRO A 50 -1.88 3.69 -6.11
C PRO A 50 -1.58 3.07 -4.74
N SER A 51 -2.34 2.02 -4.35
CA SER A 51 -2.06 1.26 -3.13
C SER A 51 -0.78 0.44 -3.26
N SER A 52 0.23 0.76 -2.47
CA SER A 52 1.48 -0.02 -2.43
C SER A 52 1.28 -1.43 -1.85
N HIS A 53 0.37 -1.61 -0.90
CA HIS A 53 0.02 -2.93 -0.36
C HIS A 53 -0.49 -3.85 -1.46
N SER A 54 -1.47 -3.38 -2.24
CA SER A 54 -2.05 -4.15 -3.34
C SER A 54 -1.02 -4.42 -4.44
N ALA A 55 -0.20 -3.43 -4.79
CA ALA A 55 0.85 -3.60 -5.80
C ALA A 55 1.86 -4.67 -5.39
N THR A 56 2.30 -4.66 -4.12
CA THR A 56 3.24 -5.65 -3.57
C THR A 56 2.67 -7.06 -3.65
N VAL A 57 1.47 -7.27 -3.10
CA VAL A 57 0.93 -8.64 -3.00
C VAL A 57 0.42 -9.17 -4.34
N CYS A 58 -0.09 -8.32 -5.24
CA CYS A 58 -0.48 -8.75 -6.57
C CYS A 58 0.76 -9.07 -7.44
N ALA A 59 1.86 -8.33 -7.29
CA ALA A 59 3.12 -8.69 -7.94
C ALA A 59 3.66 -10.02 -7.41
N LEU A 60 3.62 -10.25 -6.09
CA LEU A 60 4.00 -11.51 -5.47
C LEU A 60 3.19 -12.68 -6.04
N VAL A 61 1.86 -12.58 -6.04
CA VAL A 61 0.96 -13.63 -6.55
C VAL A 61 1.23 -13.90 -8.02
N THR A 62 1.34 -12.86 -8.84
CA THR A 62 1.56 -13.00 -10.28
C THR A 62 2.90 -13.69 -10.56
N ALA A 63 3.99 -13.26 -9.92
CA ALA A 63 5.29 -13.90 -10.07
C ALA A 63 5.28 -15.36 -9.60
N THR A 64 4.54 -15.67 -8.52
CA THR A 64 4.36 -17.04 -8.03
C THR A 64 3.62 -17.90 -9.04
N ILE A 65 2.54 -17.38 -9.66
CA ILE A 65 1.82 -18.09 -10.73
C ILE A 65 2.74 -18.39 -11.92
N LEU A 66 3.51 -17.41 -12.35
CA LEU A 66 4.42 -17.56 -13.48
C LEU A 66 5.51 -18.61 -13.24
N GLN A 67 5.97 -18.74 -12.00
CA GLN A 67 7.06 -19.66 -11.65
C GLN A 67 6.59 -21.07 -11.28
N TYR A 68 5.48 -21.19 -10.55
CA TYR A 68 5.02 -22.46 -9.95
C TYR A 68 3.65 -22.92 -10.42
N GLY A 69 2.90 -22.05 -11.10
CA GLY A 69 1.51 -22.35 -11.52
C GLY A 69 0.50 -22.20 -10.37
N THR A 70 -0.79 -22.22 -10.76
CA THR A 70 -1.92 -22.02 -9.84
C THR A 70 -2.23 -23.22 -8.95
N SER A 71 -1.69 -24.39 -9.25
CA SER A 71 -1.91 -25.63 -8.45
C SER A 71 -0.86 -25.81 -7.36
N SER A 72 0.08 -24.91 -7.22
CA SER A 72 1.18 -25.00 -6.27
C SER A 72 0.80 -24.56 -4.85
N PHE A 73 1.53 -25.07 -3.87
CA PHE A 73 1.38 -24.65 -2.48
C PHE A 73 1.81 -23.19 -2.28
N GLU A 74 2.83 -22.75 -3.01
CA GLU A 74 3.33 -21.38 -3.02
C GLU A 74 2.24 -20.40 -3.45
N PHE A 75 1.48 -20.75 -4.50
CA PHE A 75 0.34 -19.93 -4.93
C PHE A 75 -0.75 -19.87 -3.88
N ALA A 76 -1.07 -20.98 -3.22
CA ALA A 76 -2.10 -20.99 -2.19
C ALA A 76 -1.74 -20.03 -1.04
N ILE A 77 -0.49 -20.05 -0.58
CA ILE A 77 -0.01 -19.13 0.46
C ILE A 77 -0.03 -17.68 -0.04
N ALA A 78 0.56 -17.41 -1.20
CA ALA A 78 0.64 -16.05 -1.75
C ALA A 78 -0.76 -15.46 -1.99
N GLY A 79 -1.69 -16.27 -2.51
CA GLY A 79 -3.06 -15.87 -2.77
C GLY A 79 -3.84 -15.53 -1.50
N VAL A 80 -3.79 -16.39 -0.47
CA VAL A 80 -4.43 -16.11 0.82
C VAL A 80 -3.83 -14.88 1.48
N PHE A 81 -2.49 -14.76 1.45
CA PHE A 81 -1.80 -13.58 1.97
C PHE A 81 -2.25 -12.29 1.26
N ALA A 82 -2.38 -12.33 -0.06
CA ALA A 82 -2.85 -11.18 -0.84
C ALA A 82 -4.28 -10.76 -0.46
N ILE A 83 -5.18 -11.73 -0.29
CA ILE A 83 -6.56 -11.46 0.15
C ILE A 83 -6.56 -10.76 1.51
N ILE A 84 -5.81 -11.28 2.48
CA ILE A 84 -5.73 -10.71 3.84
C ILE A 84 -5.21 -9.27 3.80
N VAL A 85 -4.09 -9.04 3.09
CA VAL A 85 -3.46 -7.71 3.01
C VAL A 85 -4.37 -6.70 2.31
N MET A 86 -5.03 -7.08 1.20
CA MET A 86 -5.95 -6.17 0.51
C MET A 86 -7.21 -5.89 1.32
N TYR A 87 -7.71 -6.88 2.06
CA TYR A 87 -8.84 -6.71 2.97
C TYR A 87 -8.48 -5.74 4.11
N ASP A 88 -7.32 -5.90 4.74
CA ASP A 88 -6.81 -4.97 5.78
C ASP A 88 -6.66 -3.54 5.22
N ALA A 89 -6.01 -3.41 4.08
CA ALA A 89 -5.75 -2.11 3.45
C ALA A 89 -7.02 -1.32 3.13
N ARG A 90 -8.12 -2.01 2.79
CA ARG A 90 -9.42 -1.41 2.49
C ARG A 90 -10.30 -1.24 3.73
N GLY A 91 -10.35 -2.27 4.60
CA GLY A 91 -11.29 -2.34 5.72
C GLY A 91 -10.77 -1.65 6.97
N VAL A 92 -9.90 -2.33 7.69
CA VAL A 92 -9.45 -1.92 9.03
C VAL A 92 -8.82 -0.52 9.01
N ARG A 93 -7.95 -0.25 8.05
CA ARG A 93 -7.25 1.05 7.96
C ARG A 93 -8.17 2.21 7.56
N LEU A 94 -9.18 1.94 6.71
CA LEU A 94 -10.16 2.96 6.35
C LEU A 94 -11.03 3.33 7.57
N GLU A 95 -11.47 2.33 8.34
CA GLU A 95 -12.24 2.57 9.56
C GLU A 95 -11.41 3.29 10.62
N THR A 96 -10.12 2.95 10.78
CA THR A 96 -9.21 3.70 11.65
C THR A 96 -9.09 5.18 11.25
N GLY A 97 -9.07 5.47 9.97
CA GLY A 97 -9.09 6.85 9.45
C GLY A 97 -10.36 7.60 9.82
N LYS A 98 -11.55 6.97 9.65
CA LYS A 98 -12.84 7.55 10.06
C LYS A 98 -12.93 7.76 11.59
N GLN A 99 -12.39 6.82 12.37
CA GLN A 99 -12.32 6.97 13.82
C GLN A 99 -11.42 8.14 14.22
N ALA A 100 -10.28 8.31 13.58
CA ALA A 100 -9.40 9.46 13.79
C ALA A 100 -10.10 10.79 13.48
N GLU A 101 -10.85 10.86 12.37
CA GLU A 101 -11.66 12.02 11.99
C GLU A 101 -12.72 12.33 13.05
N ALA A 102 -13.49 11.32 13.50
CA ALA A 102 -14.50 11.50 14.53
C ALA A 102 -13.92 11.98 15.86
N ILE A 103 -12.75 11.45 16.26
CA ILE A 103 -12.05 11.88 17.47
C ILE A 103 -11.55 13.32 17.33
N ASN A 104 -10.98 13.70 16.19
CA ASN A 104 -10.53 15.07 15.95
C ASN A 104 -11.70 16.06 15.99
N GLN A 105 -12.85 15.73 15.40
CA GLN A 105 -14.06 16.54 15.46
C GLN A 105 -14.61 16.67 16.89
N LEU A 106 -14.59 15.58 17.67
CA LEU A 106 -14.99 15.62 19.07
C LEU A 106 -14.08 16.52 19.89
N PHE A 107 -12.77 16.49 19.64
CA PHE A 107 -11.81 17.39 20.27
C PHE A 107 -12.09 18.84 19.94
N GLU A 108 -12.38 19.16 18.67
CA GLU A 108 -12.73 20.53 18.24
C GLU A 108 -14.01 21.03 18.90
N LEU A 109 -14.99 20.15 19.12
CA LEU A 109 -16.26 20.51 19.81
C LEU A 109 -16.11 20.72 21.32
N LEU A 110 -15.22 19.97 21.98
CA LEU A 110 -15.02 20.01 23.43
C LEU A 110 -14.02 21.08 23.87
N THR A 111 -13.16 21.52 22.96
CA THR A 111 -12.12 22.49 23.28
C THR A 111 -12.57 23.86 22.81
N ASP A 112 -12.84 24.76 23.77
CA ASP A 112 -13.12 26.17 23.47
C ASP A 112 -11.94 26.71 22.64
N GLN A 113 -12.16 27.32 21.50
CA GLN A 113 -11.29 27.65 20.35
C GLN A 113 -9.83 28.12 20.60
N LYS A 114 -9.28 28.01 21.80
CA LYS A 114 -7.96 28.52 22.22
C LYS A 114 -6.91 27.46 22.55
N VAL A 115 -7.25 26.19 22.56
CA VAL A 115 -6.29 25.11 22.86
C VAL A 115 -6.07 24.30 21.59
N GLU A 116 -4.91 24.49 20.96
CA GLU A 116 -4.49 23.58 19.88
C GLU A 116 -4.40 22.15 20.43
N PRO A 117 -5.00 21.15 19.76
CA PRO A 117 -4.87 19.77 20.20
C PRO A 117 -3.40 19.38 20.19
N VAL A 118 -2.89 18.88 21.32
CA VAL A 118 -1.49 18.45 21.51
C VAL A 118 -1.07 17.41 20.47
N VAL A 119 -2.03 16.63 19.93
CA VAL A 119 -1.80 15.67 18.84
C VAL A 119 -3.03 15.60 17.95
N LYS A 120 -2.92 16.03 16.71
CA LYS A 120 -3.95 15.78 15.70
C LYS A 120 -3.77 14.38 15.11
N LEU A 121 -4.80 13.54 15.22
CA LEU A 121 -4.77 12.17 14.69
C LEU A 121 -4.76 12.19 13.16
N LYS A 122 -4.00 11.27 12.57
CA LYS A 122 -3.88 11.14 11.11
C LYS A 122 -5.14 10.46 10.54
N GLU A 123 -5.92 11.20 9.77
CA GLU A 123 -7.21 10.75 9.20
C GLU A 123 -7.05 9.89 7.94
N LEU A 124 -6.06 10.20 7.10
CA LEU A 124 -5.82 9.49 5.83
C LEU A 124 -4.95 8.24 6.05
N VAL A 125 -5.53 7.19 6.64
CA VAL A 125 -4.80 5.95 6.95
C VAL A 125 -5.15 4.80 6.00
N GLY A 126 -6.38 4.74 5.46
CA GLY A 126 -6.85 3.66 4.60
C GLY A 126 -6.80 3.95 3.11
N HIS A 127 -7.17 2.94 2.33
CA HIS A 127 -7.27 3.03 0.88
C HIS A 127 -8.71 2.92 0.39
N THR A 128 -9.07 3.71 -0.61
CA THR A 128 -10.35 3.53 -1.32
C THR A 128 -10.31 2.26 -2.19
N PRO A 129 -11.46 1.68 -2.54
CA PRO A 129 -11.53 0.52 -3.43
C PRO A 129 -10.80 0.74 -4.76
N LEU A 130 -10.89 1.95 -5.32
CA LEU A 130 -10.21 2.32 -6.55
C LEU A 130 -8.67 2.29 -6.39
N GLN A 131 -8.15 2.80 -5.29
CA GLN A 131 -6.72 2.78 -5.00
C GLN A 131 -6.18 1.34 -4.88
N VAL A 132 -6.97 0.45 -4.25
CA VAL A 132 -6.66 -0.98 -4.13
C VAL A 132 -6.64 -1.64 -5.51
N LEU A 133 -7.66 -1.40 -6.34
CA LEU A 133 -7.76 -1.97 -7.69
C LEU A 133 -6.59 -1.51 -8.58
N VAL A 134 -6.33 -0.20 -8.64
CA VAL A 134 -5.23 0.35 -9.44
C VAL A 134 -3.88 -0.16 -8.96
N GLY A 135 -3.68 -0.26 -7.63
CA GLY A 135 -2.48 -0.87 -7.06
C GLY A 135 -2.32 -2.33 -7.47
N GLY A 136 -3.40 -3.12 -7.44
CA GLY A 136 -3.39 -4.51 -7.88
C GLY A 136 -3.01 -4.67 -9.36
N ILE A 137 -3.62 -3.89 -10.24
CA ILE A 137 -3.29 -3.88 -11.68
C ILE A 137 -1.82 -3.52 -11.89
N LEU A 138 -1.32 -2.50 -11.20
CA LEU A 138 0.09 -2.10 -11.26
C LEU A 138 1.01 -3.26 -10.85
N GLY A 139 0.70 -3.97 -9.77
CA GLY A 139 1.48 -5.11 -9.30
C GLY A 139 1.54 -6.24 -10.34
N VAL A 140 0.41 -6.56 -10.97
CA VAL A 140 0.35 -7.55 -12.07
C VAL A 140 1.26 -7.13 -13.22
N ILE A 141 1.16 -5.88 -13.68
CA ILE A 141 1.97 -5.36 -14.78
C ILE A 141 3.47 -5.45 -14.45
N VAL A 142 3.87 -5.02 -13.25
CA VAL A 142 5.27 -5.06 -12.83
C VAL A 142 5.81 -6.49 -12.85
N ALA A 143 5.05 -7.46 -12.33
CA ALA A 143 5.49 -8.86 -12.31
C ALA A 143 5.58 -9.50 -13.71
N LEU A 144 4.73 -9.08 -14.65
CA LEU A 144 4.79 -9.54 -16.04
C LEU A 144 5.99 -8.98 -16.81
N LEU A 145 6.55 -7.86 -16.36
CA LEU A 145 7.71 -7.21 -16.99
C LEU A 145 9.06 -7.69 -16.43
N MET A 146 9.07 -8.45 -15.32
CA MET A 146 10.26 -8.99 -14.64
C MET A 146 10.53 -10.45 -14.97
#